data_4af235857cf61339ae596a4cf7c59ab0
#
_entry.id   4af235857cf61339ae596a4cf7c59ab0
#
_cell.length_a   1.000
_cell.length_b   1.000
_cell.length_c   1.000
_cell.angle_alpha   90.00
_cell.angle_beta   90.00
_cell.angle_gamma   90.00
#
_symmetry.space_group_name_H-M   'P 1'
#
loop_
_entity.id
_entity.type
_entity.pdbx_description
1 polymer ?
#
loop_
_entity_poly.entity_id
_entity_poly.type
_entity_poly.pdbx_seq_one_letter_code
_entity_poly.pdbx_strand_id
1 'polypeptide(L)'
;MANAMAKANPVRDLVVVGAGPYGLSVAAHAAARGLGPVIFGRPMESWHAMPSGMFLKSEPWASHLSDPARAYGLDAYAAARGVRAEHGVPLPVSFFAAYGDWFARRAVPAVDERTVVSVAPAPEGFAVTTEDGETLRARTVALAVGVLPFLEVPGPLRHLPRRYVTHSSHHGELDGLAGRDVTVVGAGQAALETAALLAGAGAAAVRIVARADRLRWNTLPPALRRGPWATLRAPHTGLGCGWTNKLYADAPGAFRRLPATTRARLFDSALGPAGAWWLRERFGAVTDVRLGHRITAAAVTGDDRVRLDVEGPDGTAVLETDHVVAATGFVPSLDRAGVLDPALRSALRTVGPARAPETGALFESSWPGLFLAGLLTAPSYGPSMRFVFGAGYTAGRLVRGVRRRLRAGGGGGAVGRPRGGERALGVRA
;
A
#
# COMPACT_ATOMS: atom_id res chain seq x y z
N MET A 1 44.52 14.70 24.71
CA MET A 1 43.54 14.92 23.64
C MET A 1 43.48 13.67 22.77
N ALA A 2 42.57 12.75 23.11
CA ALA A 2 42.38 11.52 22.36
C ALA A 2 41.38 11.80 21.23
N ASN A 3 41.87 11.78 20.02
CA ASN A 3 41.09 11.90 18.80
C ASN A 3 40.27 10.61 18.61
N ALA A 4 39.02 10.60 19.06
CA ALA A 4 38.08 9.52 18.77
C ALA A 4 37.78 9.56 17.28
N MET A 5 38.56 8.83 16.48
CA MET A 5 38.20 8.51 15.10
C MET A 5 36.84 7.80 15.14
N ALA A 6 35.79 8.53 14.80
CA ALA A 6 34.48 7.95 14.57
C ALA A 6 34.68 6.84 13.52
N LYS A 7 34.50 5.57 13.93
CA LYS A 7 34.50 4.42 13.00
C LYS A 7 33.45 4.72 11.96
N ALA A 8 33.88 5.01 10.74
CA ALA A 8 32.95 5.21 9.61
C ALA A 8 32.06 3.96 9.52
N ASN A 9 30.75 4.12 9.70
CA ASN A 9 29.81 3.02 9.53
C ASN A 9 30.00 2.39 8.15
N PRO A 10 30.15 1.06 8.05
CA PRO A 10 30.39 0.40 6.77
C PRO A 10 29.23 0.67 5.81
N VAL A 11 29.56 0.95 4.54
CA VAL A 11 28.54 1.15 3.49
C VAL A 11 27.81 -0.17 3.26
N ARG A 12 26.50 -0.17 3.44
CA ARG A 12 25.63 -1.35 3.26
C ARG A 12 25.31 -1.54 1.77
N ASP A 13 25.29 -2.77 1.31
CA ASP A 13 24.91 -3.07 -0.08
C ASP A 13 23.42 -2.78 -0.33
N LEU A 14 22.56 -3.11 0.64
CA LEU A 14 21.11 -2.90 0.56
C LEU A 14 20.53 -2.50 1.92
N VAL A 15 19.81 -1.39 1.91
CA VAL A 15 18.89 -1.02 2.99
C VAL A 15 17.46 -1.14 2.48
N VAL A 16 16.60 -1.81 3.26
CA VAL A 16 15.15 -1.93 3.01
C VAL A 16 14.42 -1.05 3.99
N VAL A 17 13.61 -0.12 3.50
CA VAL A 17 12.81 0.81 4.30
C VAL A 17 11.36 0.35 4.33
N GLY A 18 10.91 -0.10 5.49
CA GLY A 18 9.58 -0.67 5.74
C GLY A 18 9.59 -2.19 5.89
N ALA A 19 9.03 -2.68 7.01
CA ALA A 19 8.94 -4.09 7.39
C ALA A 19 7.53 -4.68 7.23
N GLY A 20 6.75 -4.20 6.27
CA GLY A 20 5.50 -4.81 5.82
C GLY A 20 5.74 -5.99 4.85
N PRO A 21 4.67 -6.56 4.26
CA PRO A 21 4.75 -7.75 3.40
C PRO A 21 5.77 -7.66 2.27
N TYR A 22 5.89 -6.50 1.62
CA TYR A 22 6.86 -6.28 0.55
C TYR A 22 8.30 -6.19 1.07
N GLY A 23 8.54 -5.41 2.13
CA GLY A 23 9.88 -5.25 2.69
C GLY A 23 10.43 -6.55 3.26
N LEU A 24 9.62 -7.28 4.04
CA LEU A 24 9.98 -8.59 4.58
C LEU A 24 10.30 -9.59 3.46
N SER A 25 9.47 -9.62 2.41
CA SER A 25 9.73 -10.50 1.25
C SER A 25 11.02 -10.12 0.52
N VAL A 26 11.29 -8.82 0.31
CA VAL A 26 12.55 -8.34 -0.31
C VAL A 26 13.75 -8.73 0.56
N ALA A 27 13.68 -8.51 1.88
CA ALA A 27 14.76 -8.86 2.80
C ALA A 27 15.04 -10.37 2.82
N ALA A 28 14.01 -11.23 2.85
CA ALA A 28 14.15 -12.68 2.78
C ALA A 28 14.83 -13.14 1.48
N HIS A 29 14.43 -12.57 0.34
CA HIS A 29 15.05 -12.85 -0.96
C HIS A 29 16.50 -12.32 -1.05
N ALA A 30 16.81 -11.19 -0.42
CA ALA A 30 18.15 -10.62 -0.38
C ALA A 30 19.09 -11.46 0.49
N ALA A 31 18.65 -11.82 1.69
CA ALA A 31 19.39 -12.67 2.62
C ALA A 31 19.76 -14.04 2.01
N ALA A 32 18.80 -14.71 1.39
CA ALA A 32 19.02 -15.98 0.70
C ALA A 32 19.98 -15.88 -0.50
N ARG A 33 20.31 -14.66 -0.96
CA ARG A 33 21.31 -14.40 -2.01
C ARG A 33 22.63 -13.82 -1.48
N GLY A 34 22.81 -13.82 -0.17
CA GLY A 34 24.05 -13.38 0.49
C GLY A 34 24.28 -11.85 0.48
N LEU A 35 23.22 -11.04 0.32
CA LEU A 35 23.38 -9.58 0.30
C LEU A 35 23.45 -8.93 1.68
N GLY A 36 23.11 -9.63 2.77
CA GLY A 36 23.12 -9.08 4.13
C GLY A 36 22.30 -7.78 4.27
N PRO A 37 20.99 -7.79 3.94
CA PRO A 37 20.18 -6.57 3.98
C PRO A 37 20.03 -6.03 5.39
N VAL A 38 20.04 -4.71 5.56
CA VAL A 38 19.51 -4.04 6.75
C VAL A 38 18.08 -3.64 6.45
N ILE A 39 17.12 -4.06 7.26
CA ILE A 39 15.71 -3.71 7.11
C ILE A 39 15.25 -2.90 8.32
N PHE A 40 14.56 -1.79 8.05
CA PHE A 40 14.02 -0.87 9.05
C PHE A 40 12.51 -0.87 9.08
N GLY A 41 11.95 -0.69 10.29
CA GLY A 41 10.54 -0.53 10.59
C GLY A 41 9.98 -1.69 11.41
N ARG A 42 8.90 -1.44 12.14
CA ARG A 42 8.24 -2.50 12.94
C ARG A 42 7.55 -3.51 12.02
N PRO A 43 7.80 -4.82 12.22
CA PRO A 43 7.14 -5.84 11.40
C PRO A 43 5.62 -5.68 11.42
N MET A 44 5.00 -5.68 10.24
CA MET A 44 3.55 -5.63 10.05
C MET A 44 2.80 -4.50 10.77
N GLU A 45 3.46 -3.41 11.18
CA GLU A 45 2.91 -2.33 12.01
C GLU A 45 1.54 -1.82 11.51
N SER A 46 1.42 -1.53 10.21
CA SER A 46 0.15 -1.04 9.62
C SER A 46 -0.97 -2.08 9.64
N TRP A 47 -0.65 -3.37 9.76
CA TRP A 47 -1.61 -4.46 9.88
C TRP A 47 -2.05 -4.67 11.33
N HIS A 48 -1.12 -4.52 12.27
CA HIS A 48 -1.44 -4.52 13.70
C HIS A 48 -2.31 -3.31 14.11
N ALA A 49 -2.16 -2.19 13.41
CA ALA A 49 -2.93 -0.98 13.65
C ALA A 49 -4.33 -0.98 13.01
N MET A 50 -4.74 -2.07 12.35
CA MET A 50 -6.10 -2.18 11.80
C MET A 50 -7.11 -2.52 12.90
N PRO A 51 -8.36 -2.02 12.80
CA PRO A 51 -9.41 -2.30 13.79
C PRO A 51 -9.65 -3.80 14.03
N SER A 52 -9.87 -4.14 15.27
CA SER A 52 -10.32 -5.47 15.65
C SER A 52 -11.62 -5.83 14.92
N GLY A 53 -11.76 -7.10 14.52
CA GLY A 53 -12.93 -7.58 13.77
C GLY A 53 -12.87 -7.36 12.26
N MET A 54 -11.82 -6.75 11.73
CA MET A 54 -11.54 -6.72 10.29
C MET A 54 -11.04 -8.06 9.76
N PHE A 55 -11.39 -8.36 8.51
CA PHE A 55 -10.97 -9.56 7.80
C PHE A 55 -10.24 -9.26 6.52
N LEU A 56 -9.35 -10.17 6.11
CA LEU A 56 -8.73 -10.11 4.79
C LEU A 56 -9.80 -10.24 3.70
N LYS A 57 -9.76 -9.37 2.73
CA LYS A 57 -10.59 -9.48 1.53
C LYS A 57 -10.01 -10.48 0.53
N SER A 58 -8.68 -10.67 0.54
CA SER A 58 -7.98 -11.63 -0.32
C SER A 58 -8.09 -13.03 0.23
N GLU A 59 -8.10 -14.01 -0.69
CA GLU A 59 -8.07 -15.42 -0.33
C GLU A 59 -6.77 -15.79 0.40
N PRO A 60 -6.81 -16.75 1.36
CA PRO A 60 -5.63 -17.16 2.11
C PRO A 60 -4.46 -17.55 1.22
N TRP A 61 -4.70 -18.36 0.18
CA TRP A 61 -3.68 -18.82 -0.75
C TRP A 61 -3.09 -17.70 -1.63
N ALA A 62 -3.74 -16.53 -1.70
CA ALA A 62 -3.26 -15.34 -2.40
C ALA A 62 -2.59 -14.32 -1.47
N SER A 63 -2.43 -14.64 -0.19
CA SER A 63 -1.94 -13.73 0.86
C SER A 63 -0.58 -14.13 1.44
N HIS A 64 0.20 -14.94 0.71
CA HIS A 64 1.55 -15.32 1.12
C HIS A 64 2.53 -14.16 1.03
N LEU A 65 3.40 -14.01 2.03
CA LEU A 65 4.67 -13.34 1.88
C LEU A 65 5.61 -14.25 1.07
N SER A 66 6.71 -13.72 0.55
CA SER A 66 7.55 -14.48 -0.38
C SER A 66 8.96 -14.69 0.16
N ASP A 67 9.35 -15.96 0.28
CA ASP A 67 10.72 -16.40 0.44
C ASP A 67 11.15 -17.29 -0.76
N PRO A 68 12.45 -17.39 -1.08
CA PRO A 68 12.91 -18.16 -2.23
C PRO A 68 12.57 -19.65 -2.20
N ALA A 69 12.57 -20.25 -1.01
CA ALA A 69 12.28 -21.67 -0.80
C ALA A 69 10.78 -21.96 -0.71
N ARG A 70 9.92 -20.92 -0.60
CA ARG A 70 8.47 -21.04 -0.35
C ARG A 70 8.15 -21.84 0.92
N ALA A 71 9.04 -21.76 1.92
CA ALA A 71 8.92 -22.53 3.16
C ALA A 71 8.01 -21.84 4.19
N TYR A 72 7.85 -20.53 4.10
CA TYR A 72 7.20 -19.72 5.10
C TYR A 72 5.89 -19.08 4.59
N GLY A 73 5.07 -19.88 3.89
CA GLY A 73 3.75 -19.47 3.44
C GLY A 73 2.72 -19.33 4.57
N LEU A 74 1.63 -18.64 4.29
CA LEU A 74 0.49 -18.50 5.23
C LEU A 74 -0.13 -19.87 5.57
N ASP A 75 -0.16 -20.79 4.62
CA ASP A 75 -0.59 -22.18 4.81
C ASP A 75 0.29 -22.93 5.81
N ALA A 76 1.62 -22.79 5.73
CA ALA A 76 2.56 -23.37 6.69
C ALA A 76 2.36 -22.80 8.11
N TYR A 77 2.13 -21.49 8.21
CA TYR A 77 1.80 -20.85 9.50
C TYR A 77 0.48 -21.33 10.06
N ALA A 78 -0.58 -21.40 9.24
CA ALA A 78 -1.89 -21.85 9.62
C ALA A 78 -1.85 -23.31 10.12
N ALA A 79 -1.16 -24.19 9.39
CA ALA A 79 -0.95 -25.58 9.79
C ALA A 79 -0.23 -25.69 11.17
N ALA A 80 0.83 -24.89 11.39
CA ALA A 80 1.54 -24.86 12.65
C ALA A 80 0.70 -24.34 13.84
N ARG A 81 -0.42 -23.69 13.58
CA ARG A 81 -1.40 -23.17 14.58
C ARG A 81 -2.68 -24.00 14.67
N GLY A 82 -2.80 -25.09 13.91
CA GLY A 82 -4.01 -25.88 13.84
C GLY A 82 -5.21 -25.16 13.23
N VAL A 83 -4.97 -24.07 12.46
CA VAL A 83 -6.00 -23.27 11.80
C VAL A 83 -6.10 -23.68 10.34
N ARG A 84 -7.33 -23.83 9.85
CA ARG A 84 -7.58 -24.08 8.43
C ARG A 84 -7.68 -22.76 7.68
N ALA A 85 -6.72 -22.48 6.80
CA ALA A 85 -6.76 -21.36 5.88
C ALA A 85 -7.41 -21.78 4.56
N GLU A 86 -8.74 -21.94 4.59
CA GLU A 86 -9.53 -22.52 3.50
C GLU A 86 -9.95 -21.45 2.48
N HIS A 87 -10.09 -21.87 1.22
CA HIS A 87 -10.62 -21.03 0.15
C HIS A 87 -12.08 -20.64 0.43
N GLY A 88 -12.41 -19.36 0.24
CA GLY A 88 -13.74 -18.84 0.51
C GLY A 88 -14.02 -18.57 2.00
N VAL A 89 -13.06 -18.79 2.88
CA VAL A 89 -13.17 -18.47 4.31
C VAL A 89 -12.31 -17.26 4.64
N PRO A 90 -12.90 -16.12 5.02
CA PRO A 90 -12.14 -14.91 5.35
C PRO A 90 -11.31 -15.14 6.61
N LEU A 91 -10.04 -14.70 6.59
CA LEU A 91 -9.15 -14.74 7.74
C LEU A 91 -9.16 -13.41 8.48
N PRO A 92 -9.12 -13.39 9.83
CA PRO A 92 -8.95 -12.17 10.59
C PRO A 92 -7.65 -11.46 10.20
N VAL A 93 -7.66 -10.14 10.13
CA VAL A 93 -6.46 -9.33 9.87
C VAL A 93 -5.39 -9.57 10.94
N SER A 94 -5.79 -9.74 12.20
CA SER A 94 -4.88 -10.08 13.30
C SER A 94 -4.12 -11.39 13.08
N PHE A 95 -4.77 -12.41 12.50
CA PHE A 95 -4.11 -13.66 12.14
C PHE A 95 -3.05 -13.44 11.04
N PHE A 96 -3.36 -12.60 10.07
CA PHE A 96 -2.41 -12.25 9.02
C PHE A 96 -1.23 -11.41 9.54
N ALA A 97 -1.47 -10.47 10.46
CA ALA A 97 -0.41 -9.71 11.12
C ALA A 97 0.55 -10.63 11.89
N ALA A 98 0.00 -11.55 12.69
CA ALA A 98 0.79 -12.54 13.43
C ALA A 98 1.56 -13.52 12.50
N TYR A 99 0.98 -13.85 11.32
CA TYR A 99 1.70 -14.57 10.28
C TYR A 99 2.92 -13.79 9.77
N GLY A 100 2.76 -12.50 9.52
CA GLY A 100 3.87 -11.66 9.06
C GLY A 100 4.99 -11.54 10.09
N ASP A 101 4.68 -11.48 11.39
CA ASP A 101 5.66 -11.53 12.47
C ASP A 101 6.40 -12.87 12.53
N TRP A 102 5.65 -13.95 12.35
CA TRP A 102 6.25 -15.29 12.27
C TRP A 102 7.19 -15.42 11.08
N PHE A 103 6.78 -14.88 9.91
CA PHE A 103 7.62 -14.82 8.72
C PHE A 103 8.89 -13.99 8.96
N ALA A 104 8.76 -12.81 9.59
CA ALA A 104 9.91 -11.96 9.92
C ALA A 104 10.96 -12.72 10.75
N ARG A 105 10.52 -13.39 11.83
CA ARG A 105 11.42 -14.15 12.68
C ARG A 105 12.08 -15.38 12.02
N ARG A 106 11.49 -15.92 10.96
CA ARG A 106 11.96 -17.17 10.30
C ARG A 106 12.75 -16.91 9.02
N ALA A 107 12.34 -15.91 8.24
CA ALA A 107 12.84 -15.68 6.89
C ALA A 107 13.78 -14.47 6.77
N VAL A 108 13.77 -13.57 7.76
CA VAL A 108 14.56 -12.33 7.74
C VAL A 108 15.63 -12.38 8.85
N PRO A 109 16.89 -11.94 8.57
CA PRO A 109 17.98 -12.07 9.54
C PRO A 109 17.69 -11.32 10.84
N ALA A 110 17.52 -10.01 10.76
CA ALA A 110 17.16 -9.12 11.87
C ALA A 110 16.43 -7.92 11.31
N VAL A 111 15.41 -7.46 12.03
CA VAL A 111 14.69 -6.23 11.71
C VAL A 111 15.08 -5.18 12.73
N ASP A 112 15.53 -4.04 12.26
CA ASP A 112 15.72 -2.84 13.09
C ASP A 112 14.38 -2.08 13.12
N GLU A 113 13.75 -2.04 14.28
CA GLU A 113 12.38 -1.50 14.42
C GLU A 113 12.32 0.03 14.37
N ARG A 114 13.45 0.71 14.27
CA ARG A 114 13.50 2.18 14.14
C ARG A 114 12.87 2.63 12.83
N THR A 115 12.26 3.80 12.89
CA THR A 115 11.66 4.44 11.73
C THR A 115 12.72 5.22 10.93
N VAL A 116 12.78 4.98 9.61
CA VAL A 116 13.58 5.81 8.71
C VAL A 116 12.81 7.09 8.41
N VAL A 117 13.42 8.22 8.70
CA VAL A 117 12.83 9.55 8.47
C VAL A 117 13.37 10.23 7.21
N SER A 118 14.56 9.83 6.71
CA SER A 118 15.14 10.40 5.50
C SER A 118 15.95 9.39 4.69
N VAL A 119 15.80 9.46 3.38
CA VAL A 119 16.64 8.81 2.37
C VAL A 119 17.11 9.90 1.42
N ALA A 120 18.40 10.26 1.50
CA ALA A 120 19.02 11.33 0.73
C ALA A 120 20.15 10.79 -0.17
N PRO A 121 20.46 11.44 -1.30
CA PRO A 121 21.63 11.09 -2.10
C PRO A 121 22.93 11.29 -1.31
N ALA A 122 23.87 10.38 -1.52
CA ALA A 122 25.23 10.46 -0.98
C ALA A 122 26.26 10.07 -2.06
N PRO A 123 27.55 10.39 -1.90
CA PRO A 123 28.58 10.13 -2.93
C PRO A 123 28.62 8.65 -3.38
N GLU A 124 28.41 7.70 -2.49
CA GLU A 124 28.46 6.27 -2.78
C GLU A 124 27.07 5.61 -2.79
N GLY A 125 26.01 6.39 -3.05
CA GLY A 125 24.62 5.89 -3.07
C GLY A 125 23.69 6.76 -2.25
N PHE A 126 23.38 6.35 -1.01
CA PHE A 126 22.38 7.00 -0.15
C PHE A 126 22.85 7.13 1.29
N ALA A 127 22.42 8.21 1.93
CA ALA A 127 22.36 8.38 3.37
C ALA A 127 20.93 8.05 3.84
N VAL A 128 20.82 7.12 4.77
CA VAL A 128 19.54 6.68 5.36
C VAL A 128 19.56 7.06 6.84
N THR A 129 18.68 7.98 7.24
CA THR A 129 18.62 8.52 8.60
C THR A 129 17.39 7.99 9.33
N THR A 130 17.58 7.48 10.54
CA THR A 130 16.54 6.99 11.44
C THR A 130 16.03 8.09 12.37
N GLU A 131 14.91 7.85 13.03
CA GLU A 131 14.22 8.81 13.91
C GLU A 131 15.06 9.30 15.11
N ASP A 132 16.05 8.52 15.54
CA ASP A 132 17.01 8.86 16.58
C ASP A 132 18.22 9.67 16.06
N GLY A 133 18.26 9.98 14.76
CA GLY A 133 19.28 10.77 14.10
C GLY A 133 20.50 9.97 13.63
N GLU A 134 20.56 8.63 13.86
CA GLU A 134 21.62 7.81 13.28
C GLU A 134 21.51 7.79 11.76
N THR A 135 22.65 7.87 11.09
CA THR A 135 22.73 7.83 9.62
C THR A 135 23.60 6.68 9.16
N LEU A 136 23.03 5.81 8.33
CA LEU A 136 23.73 4.73 7.65
C LEU A 136 23.99 5.09 6.19
N ARG A 137 25.09 4.59 5.64
CA ARG A 137 25.38 4.66 4.20
C ARG A 137 24.95 3.37 3.50
N ALA A 138 24.31 3.50 2.34
CA ALA A 138 23.88 2.37 1.54
C ALA A 138 24.15 2.59 0.06
N ARG A 139 24.66 1.57 -0.65
CA ARG A 139 24.81 1.59 -2.11
C ARG A 139 23.46 1.55 -2.82
N THR A 140 22.52 0.80 -2.26
CA THR A 140 21.16 0.67 -2.78
C THR A 140 20.13 0.73 -1.66
N VAL A 141 18.96 1.29 -1.98
CA VAL A 141 17.80 1.36 -1.08
C VAL A 141 16.57 0.76 -1.75
N ALA A 142 15.85 -0.11 -1.04
CA ALA A 142 14.53 -0.61 -1.44
C ALA A 142 13.44 0.05 -0.57
N LEU A 143 12.63 0.91 -1.17
CA LEU A 143 11.56 1.64 -0.49
C LEU A 143 10.27 0.81 -0.52
N ALA A 144 9.85 0.29 0.63
CA ALA A 144 8.67 -0.55 0.83
C ALA A 144 7.75 0.01 1.93
N VAL A 145 7.50 1.33 1.91
CA VAL A 145 6.82 2.12 2.96
C VAL A 145 5.31 1.89 3.07
N GLY A 146 4.78 0.89 2.39
CA GLY A 146 3.35 0.52 2.47
C GLY A 146 2.40 1.55 1.87
N VAL A 147 1.24 1.74 2.49
CA VAL A 147 0.14 2.56 1.97
C VAL A 147 -0.13 3.82 2.79
N LEU A 148 0.25 3.84 4.07
CA LEU A 148 -0.08 4.93 5.00
C LEU A 148 0.40 6.32 4.57
N PRO A 149 1.58 6.50 3.96
CA PRO A 149 1.97 7.82 3.46
C PRO A 149 1.05 8.35 2.34
N PHE A 150 0.26 7.50 1.71
CA PHE A 150 -0.53 7.79 0.51
C PHE A 150 -2.02 7.89 0.76
N LEU A 151 -2.44 8.10 2.02
CA LEU A 151 -3.83 8.30 2.41
C LEU A 151 -4.48 9.40 1.58
N GLU A 152 -5.70 9.16 1.08
CA GLU A 152 -6.47 10.18 0.39
C GLU A 152 -7.62 10.68 1.27
N VAL A 153 -7.60 11.96 1.58
CA VAL A 153 -8.71 12.66 2.25
C VAL A 153 -9.32 13.63 1.26
N PRO A 154 -10.64 13.64 1.05
CA PRO A 154 -11.30 14.58 0.14
C PRO A 154 -10.94 16.04 0.45
N GLY A 155 -10.76 16.85 -0.60
CA GLY A 155 -10.36 18.26 -0.47
C GLY A 155 -11.14 19.04 0.57
N PRO A 156 -12.50 19.02 0.56
CA PRO A 156 -13.33 19.74 1.54
C PRO A 156 -13.09 19.34 3.01
N LEU A 157 -12.49 18.17 3.28
CA LEU A 157 -12.26 17.67 4.64
C LEU A 157 -10.84 17.94 5.17
N ARG A 158 -9.88 18.29 4.30
CA ARG A 158 -8.45 18.34 4.66
C ARG A 158 -8.09 19.40 5.68
N HIS A 159 -8.85 20.48 5.74
CA HIS A 159 -8.60 21.59 6.65
C HIS A 159 -9.16 21.37 8.06
N LEU A 160 -10.01 20.35 8.24
CA LEU A 160 -10.61 20.08 9.54
C LEU A 160 -9.62 19.37 10.48
N PRO A 161 -9.63 19.72 11.78
CA PRO A 161 -8.79 19.06 12.79
C PRO A 161 -9.06 17.55 12.89
N ARG A 162 -8.03 16.77 13.25
CA ARG A 162 -8.13 15.31 13.41
C ARG A 162 -9.20 14.82 14.39
N ARG A 163 -9.59 15.64 15.36
CA ARG A 163 -10.68 15.31 16.28
C ARG A 163 -12.05 15.17 15.61
N TYR A 164 -12.21 15.75 14.41
CA TYR A 164 -13.44 15.70 13.63
C TYR A 164 -13.34 14.83 12.36
N VAL A 165 -12.13 14.73 11.79
CA VAL A 165 -11.92 13.98 10.55
C VAL A 165 -10.70 13.09 10.69
N THR A 166 -10.88 11.79 10.47
CA THR A 166 -9.81 10.81 10.41
C THR A 166 -9.88 10.02 9.11
N HIS A 167 -8.81 9.31 8.77
CA HIS A 167 -8.86 8.29 7.73
C HIS A 167 -9.12 6.92 8.35
N SER A 168 -9.82 6.01 7.65
CA SER A 168 -10.11 4.66 8.13
C SER A 168 -8.87 3.87 8.58
N SER A 169 -7.68 4.21 8.06
CA SER A 169 -6.41 3.60 8.48
C SER A 169 -5.77 4.25 9.72
N HIS A 170 -6.41 5.20 10.36
CA HIS A 170 -5.91 5.80 11.60
C HIS A 170 -6.49 5.17 12.87
N HIS A 171 -7.42 4.24 12.72
CA HIS A 171 -8.11 3.61 13.83
C HIS A 171 -7.56 2.21 14.06
N GLY A 172 -6.88 1.99 15.18
CA GLY A 172 -6.60 0.67 15.73
C GLY A 172 -7.83 0.08 16.42
N GLU A 173 -8.66 0.96 17.01
CA GLU A 173 -9.95 0.62 17.64
C GLU A 173 -10.97 1.70 17.33
N LEU A 174 -12.23 1.34 17.29
CA LEU A 174 -13.34 2.23 16.97
C LEU A 174 -14.17 2.64 18.19
N ASP A 175 -13.82 2.12 19.36
CA ASP A 175 -14.55 2.35 20.64
C ASP A 175 -14.63 3.82 21.03
N GLY A 176 -13.63 4.62 20.65
CA GLY A 176 -13.65 6.07 20.85
C GLY A 176 -14.73 6.81 20.04
N LEU A 177 -15.45 6.11 19.16
CA LEU A 177 -16.57 6.63 18.37
C LEU A 177 -17.92 6.05 18.84
N ALA A 178 -17.96 5.25 19.90
CA ALA A 178 -19.20 4.79 20.53
C ALA A 178 -20.05 5.99 20.99
N GLY A 179 -21.35 5.91 20.81
CA GLY A 179 -22.30 6.96 21.13
C GLY A 179 -22.27 8.19 20.22
N ARG A 180 -21.39 8.23 19.19
CA ARG A 180 -21.30 9.35 18.25
C ARG A 180 -22.09 9.12 16.95
N ASP A 181 -22.56 10.20 16.33
CA ASP A 181 -23.05 10.23 14.96
C ASP A 181 -21.82 10.29 14.01
N VAL A 182 -21.60 9.25 13.22
CA VAL A 182 -20.41 9.11 12.37
C VAL A 182 -20.78 9.03 10.89
N THR A 183 -20.18 9.89 10.09
CA THR A 183 -20.28 9.83 8.64
C THR A 183 -19.03 9.17 8.04
N VAL A 184 -19.19 8.03 7.37
CA VAL A 184 -18.12 7.34 6.64
C VAL A 184 -18.17 7.72 5.17
N VAL A 185 -17.04 8.21 4.63
CA VAL A 185 -16.96 8.66 3.25
C VAL A 185 -16.27 7.62 2.38
N GLY A 186 -17.01 7.03 1.44
CA GLY A 186 -16.50 6.02 0.51
C GLY A 186 -17.47 4.87 0.25
N ALA A 187 -17.16 4.04 -0.76
CA ALA A 187 -17.95 2.86 -1.14
C ALA A 187 -17.10 1.59 -1.35
N GLY A 188 -15.85 1.61 -0.88
CA GLY A 188 -14.93 0.46 -0.95
C GLY A 188 -15.00 -0.43 0.29
N GLN A 189 -14.18 -1.50 0.30
CA GLN A 189 -14.08 -2.43 1.43
C GLN A 189 -13.91 -1.70 2.76
N ALA A 190 -12.92 -0.77 2.84
CA ALA A 190 -12.64 -0.05 4.07
C ALA A 190 -13.84 0.78 4.56
N ALA A 191 -14.60 1.42 3.65
CA ALA A 191 -15.77 2.19 4.03
C ALA A 191 -16.89 1.31 4.59
N LEU A 192 -17.21 0.23 3.89
CA LEU A 192 -18.30 -0.67 4.27
C LEU A 192 -17.98 -1.43 5.55
N GLU A 193 -16.73 -1.86 5.71
CA GLU A 193 -16.30 -2.60 6.90
C GLU A 193 -16.20 -1.68 8.11
N THR A 194 -15.64 -0.47 7.97
CA THR A 194 -15.60 0.55 9.05
C THR A 194 -17.03 0.91 9.49
N ALA A 195 -17.95 1.14 8.55
CA ALA A 195 -19.34 1.45 8.90
C ALA A 195 -20.03 0.29 9.66
N ALA A 196 -19.85 -0.95 9.21
CA ALA A 196 -20.39 -2.12 9.88
C ALA A 196 -19.80 -2.32 11.30
N LEU A 197 -18.49 -2.09 11.46
CA LEU A 197 -17.83 -2.18 12.76
C LEU A 197 -18.28 -1.06 13.71
N LEU A 198 -18.45 0.17 13.23
CA LEU A 198 -18.96 1.31 14.02
C LEU A 198 -20.38 1.03 14.51
N ALA A 199 -21.25 0.52 13.65
CA ALA A 199 -22.60 0.12 14.06
C ALA A 199 -22.58 -0.98 15.14
N GLY A 200 -21.66 -1.95 15.02
CA GLY A 200 -21.45 -3.00 16.02
C GLY A 200 -20.79 -2.51 17.32
N ALA A 201 -19.98 -1.46 17.27
CA ALA A 201 -19.31 -0.84 18.43
C ALA A 201 -20.21 0.17 19.17
N GLY A 202 -21.48 0.33 18.78
CA GLY A 202 -22.42 1.20 19.48
C GLY A 202 -22.33 2.68 19.14
N ALA A 203 -21.92 3.02 17.92
CA ALA A 203 -22.09 4.38 17.40
C ALA A 203 -23.59 4.76 17.42
N ALA A 204 -23.92 6.01 17.80
CA ALA A 204 -25.31 6.46 17.88
C ALA A 204 -26.01 6.47 16.51
N ALA A 205 -25.26 6.86 15.49
CA ALA A 205 -25.68 6.78 14.09
C ALA A 205 -24.48 6.53 13.19
N VAL A 206 -24.67 5.74 12.13
CA VAL A 206 -23.65 5.52 11.09
C VAL A 206 -24.25 5.80 9.72
N ARG A 207 -23.62 6.72 9.01
CA ARG A 207 -24.05 7.14 7.67
C ARG A 207 -22.91 6.90 6.67
N ILE A 208 -23.24 6.46 5.46
CA ILE A 208 -22.31 6.42 4.33
C ILE A 208 -22.65 7.55 3.36
N VAL A 209 -21.60 8.26 2.93
CA VAL A 209 -21.65 9.22 1.80
C VAL A 209 -20.68 8.76 0.73
N ALA A 210 -21.16 8.48 -0.48
CA ALA A 210 -20.33 7.98 -1.56
C ALA A 210 -20.69 8.58 -2.92
N ARG A 211 -19.65 8.89 -3.72
CA ARG A 211 -19.80 9.35 -5.11
C ARG A 211 -20.31 8.26 -6.06
N ALA A 212 -20.11 7.00 -5.67
CA ALA A 212 -20.62 5.86 -6.44
C ALA A 212 -22.15 5.87 -6.46
N ASP A 213 -22.73 5.52 -7.61
CA ASP A 213 -24.16 5.38 -7.83
C ASP A 213 -24.77 4.12 -7.20
N ARG A 214 -23.91 3.16 -6.86
CA ARG A 214 -24.29 1.89 -6.24
C ARG A 214 -23.16 1.30 -5.41
N LEU A 215 -23.51 0.53 -4.39
CA LEU A 215 -22.56 -0.35 -3.70
C LEU A 215 -22.30 -1.59 -4.55
N ARG A 216 -21.02 -1.90 -4.73
CA ARG A 216 -20.59 -3.14 -5.41
C ARG A 216 -20.14 -4.14 -4.36
N TRP A 217 -20.50 -5.40 -4.57
CA TRP A 217 -20.13 -6.50 -3.71
C TRP A 217 -19.44 -7.58 -4.52
N ASN A 218 -18.36 -8.11 -4.00
CA ASN A 218 -17.77 -9.31 -4.57
C ASN A 218 -18.74 -10.49 -4.32
N THR A 219 -18.79 -11.42 -5.25
CA THR A 219 -19.48 -12.69 -5.06
C THR A 219 -18.62 -13.67 -4.27
N LEU A 220 -19.24 -14.68 -3.67
CA LEU A 220 -18.52 -15.82 -3.12
C LEU A 220 -17.57 -16.38 -4.19
N PRO A 221 -16.28 -16.59 -3.87
CA PRO A 221 -15.34 -17.11 -4.85
C PRO A 221 -15.76 -18.53 -5.28
N PRO A 222 -15.75 -18.82 -6.58
CA PRO A 222 -16.12 -20.15 -7.05
C PRO A 222 -15.06 -21.19 -6.63
N ALA A 223 -15.46 -22.44 -6.44
CA ALA A 223 -14.56 -23.51 -6.02
C ALA A 223 -13.25 -23.55 -6.83
N LEU A 224 -12.12 -23.84 -6.19
CA LEU A 224 -10.81 -23.93 -6.86
C LEU A 224 -10.78 -25.03 -7.92
N ARG A 225 -11.38 -26.19 -7.62
CA ARG A 225 -11.53 -27.30 -8.57
C ARG A 225 -12.84 -27.15 -9.31
N ARG A 226 -12.77 -26.87 -10.59
CA ARG A 226 -13.91 -26.71 -11.51
C ARG A 226 -13.63 -27.52 -12.77
N GLY A 227 -14.69 -27.83 -13.50
CA GLY A 227 -14.54 -28.48 -14.82
C GLY A 227 -13.63 -27.65 -15.78
N PRO A 228 -12.98 -28.32 -16.77
CA PRO A 228 -11.99 -27.67 -17.63
C PRO A 228 -12.56 -26.45 -18.37
N TRP A 229 -13.77 -26.52 -18.84
CA TRP A 229 -14.45 -25.41 -19.54
C TRP A 229 -14.70 -24.20 -18.62
N ALA A 230 -15.10 -24.41 -17.38
CA ALA A 230 -15.31 -23.33 -16.42
C ALA A 230 -13.98 -22.67 -16.04
N THR A 231 -12.91 -23.44 -15.91
CA THR A 231 -11.56 -22.95 -15.64
C THR A 231 -10.99 -22.18 -16.82
N LEU A 232 -11.19 -22.65 -18.04
CA LEU A 232 -10.78 -21.95 -19.26
C LEU A 232 -11.54 -20.63 -19.44
N ARG A 233 -12.85 -20.61 -19.16
CA ARG A 233 -13.67 -19.40 -19.32
C ARG A 233 -13.36 -18.32 -18.31
N ALA A 234 -13.04 -18.68 -17.07
CA ALA A 234 -12.75 -17.75 -15.99
C ALA A 234 -11.65 -18.31 -15.07
N PRO A 235 -10.36 -18.22 -15.44
CA PRO A 235 -9.28 -18.77 -14.65
C PRO A 235 -9.18 -18.09 -13.27
N HIS A 236 -8.82 -18.89 -12.25
CA HIS A 236 -8.52 -18.37 -10.91
C HIS A 236 -7.19 -17.64 -10.89
N THR A 237 -7.15 -16.54 -10.13
CA THR A 237 -5.92 -15.79 -9.85
C THR A 237 -5.98 -15.19 -8.45
N GLY A 238 -4.84 -14.75 -7.92
CA GLY A 238 -4.79 -14.05 -6.63
C GLY A 238 -5.53 -12.71 -6.59
N LEU A 239 -6.01 -12.23 -7.75
CA LEU A 239 -6.81 -11.00 -7.87
C LEU A 239 -8.31 -11.28 -8.14
N GLY A 240 -8.72 -12.56 -8.13
CA GLY A 240 -10.05 -13.01 -8.49
C GLY A 240 -10.08 -13.79 -9.80
N CYS A 241 -11.27 -14.14 -10.29
CA CYS A 241 -11.43 -14.92 -11.50
C CYS A 241 -11.47 -14.07 -12.76
N GLY A 242 -11.09 -14.67 -13.89
CA GLY A 242 -11.19 -14.08 -15.22
C GLY A 242 -9.84 -13.70 -15.86
N TRP A 243 -9.84 -13.63 -17.19
CA TRP A 243 -8.63 -13.41 -17.98
C TRP A 243 -7.97 -12.05 -17.74
N THR A 244 -8.75 -10.99 -17.51
CA THR A 244 -8.21 -9.66 -17.18
C THR A 244 -7.42 -9.71 -15.87
N ASN A 245 -7.98 -10.35 -14.84
CA ASN A 245 -7.29 -10.52 -13.55
C ASN A 245 -6.07 -11.44 -13.71
N LYS A 246 -6.15 -12.45 -14.58
CA LYS A 246 -5.03 -13.33 -14.88
C LYS A 246 -3.87 -12.57 -15.53
N LEU A 247 -4.17 -11.67 -16.47
CA LEU A 247 -3.13 -10.84 -17.08
C LEU A 247 -2.45 -9.94 -16.04
N TYR A 248 -3.22 -9.31 -15.16
CA TYR A 248 -2.67 -8.47 -14.07
C TYR A 248 -1.88 -9.28 -13.04
N ALA A 249 -2.28 -10.51 -12.75
CA ALA A 249 -1.63 -11.36 -11.77
C ALA A 249 -0.34 -11.99 -12.28
N ASP A 250 -0.37 -12.54 -13.49
CA ASP A 250 0.71 -13.37 -14.02
C ASP A 250 1.73 -12.57 -14.83
N ALA A 251 1.30 -11.47 -15.45
CA ALA A 251 2.12 -10.68 -16.37
C ALA A 251 2.24 -9.18 -16.01
N PRO A 252 2.56 -8.79 -14.74
CA PRO A 252 2.75 -7.37 -14.39
C PRO A 252 3.82 -6.67 -15.22
N GLY A 253 4.83 -7.41 -15.71
CA GLY A 253 5.87 -6.88 -16.60
C GLY A 253 5.37 -6.48 -17.98
N ALA A 254 4.30 -7.09 -18.48
CA ALA A 254 3.65 -6.69 -19.74
C ALA A 254 2.90 -5.36 -19.55
N PHE A 255 2.22 -5.17 -18.41
CA PHE A 255 1.56 -3.91 -18.08
C PHE A 255 2.52 -2.71 -18.18
N ARG A 256 3.75 -2.84 -17.71
CA ARG A 256 4.78 -1.80 -17.77
C ARG A 256 5.12 -1.35 -19.21
N ARG A 257 4.90 -2.20 -20.22
CA ARG A 257 5.18 -1.89 -21.64
C ARG A 257 4.09 -1.04 -22.28
N LEU A 258 2.92 -0.91 -21.65
CA LEU A 258 1.85 -0.05 -22.13
C LEU A 258 2.25 1.43 -22.05
N PRO A 259 1.69 2.31 -22.91
CA PRO A 259 1.86 3.75 -22.81
C PRO A 259 1.49 4.28 -21.42
N ALA A 260 2.18 5.32 -20.94
CA ALA A 260 1.97 5.87 -19.59
C ALA A 260 0.51 6.29 -19.33
N THR A 261 -0.14 6.90 -20.31
CA THR A 261 -1.55 7.30 -20.23
C THR A 261 -2.51 6.10 -20.10
N THR A 262 -2.23 5.01 -20.83
CA THR A 262 -2.99 3.76 -20.72
C THR A 262 -2.80 3.12 -19.36
N ARG A 263 -1.57 3.07 -18.86
CA ARG A 263 -1.27 2.53 -17.52
C ARG A 263 -2.00 3.30 -16.43
N ALA A 264 -2.00 4.64 -16.49
CA ALA A 264 -2.71 5.49 -15.54
C ALA A 264 -4.22 5.20 -15.54
N ARG A 265 -4.86 5.18 -16.72
CA ARG A 265 -6.29 4.86 -16.84
C ARG A 265 -6.65 3.47 -16.29
N LEU A 266 -5.85 2.46 -16.65
CA LEU A 266 -6.07 1.10 -16.17
C LEU A 266 -5.84 0.98 -14.65
N PHE A 267 -4.86 1.68 -14.11
CA PHE A 267 -4.63 1.73 -12.65
C PHE A 267 -5.83 2.32 -11.92
N ASP A 268 -6.42 3.40 -12.41
CA ASP A 268 -7.56 4.08 -11.79
C ASP A 268 -8.86 3.25 -11.89
N SER A 269 -9.06 2.53 -13.01
CA SER A 269 -10.29 1.79 -13.29
C SER A 269 -10.29 0.33 -12.83
N ALA A 270 -9.12 -0.30 -12.76
CA ALA A 270 -9.01 -1.72 -12.45
C ALA A 270 -9.27 -2.02 -10.97
N LEU A 271 -10.01 -3.10 -10.70
CA LEU A 271 -10.33 -3.56 -9.35
C LEU A 271 -10.90 -2.42 -8.48
N GLY A 272 -11.94 -1.77 -9.00
CA GLY A 272 -12.61 -0.65 -8.36
C GLY A 272 -13.17 -0.99 -6.97
N PRO A 273 -13.67 0.00 -6.23
CA PRO A 273 -14.19 -0.18 -4.89
C PRO A 273 -15.33 -1.18 -4.86
N ALA A 274 -15.24 -2.19 -3.98
CA ALA A 274 -16.28 -3.18 -3.74
C ALA A 274 -16.12 -3.77 -2.33
N GLY A 275 -17.23 -4.09 -1.68
CA GLY A 275 -17.27 -4.85 -0.44
C GLY A 275 -17.06 -6.35 -0.68
N ALA A 276 -16.50 -7.04 0.29
CA ALA A 276 -16.43 -8.48 0.28
C ALA A 276 -17.84 -9.09 0.49
N TRP A 277 -18.09 -10.25 -0.09
CA TRP A 277 -19.38 -10.93 -0.02
C TRP A 277 -19.84 -11.21 1.42
N TRP A 278 -18.94 -11.60 2.30
CA TRP A 278 -19.20 -11.92 3.70
C TRP A 278 -19.55 -10.70 4.58
N LEU A 279 -19.18 -9.49 4.13
CA LEU A 279 -19.48 -8.26 4.85
C LEU A 279 -20.93 -7.79 4.66
N ARG A 280 -21.61 -8.28 3.63
CA ARG A 280 -22.94 -7.78 3.23
C ARG A 280 -23.98 -7.91 4.34
N GLU A 281 -23.97 -9.01 5.07
CA GLU A 281 -24.91 -9.25 6.19
C GLU A 281 -24.62 -8.28 7.35
N ARG A 282 -23.36 -8.14 7.75
CA ARG A 282 -22.95 -7.21 8.81
C ARG A 282 -23.28 -5.76 8.46
N PHE A 283 -23.14 -5.40 7.20
CA PHE A 283 -23.46 -4.07 6.69
C PHE A 283 -24.95 -3.77 6.73
N GLY A 284 -25.83 -4.75 6.83
CA GLY A 284 -27.28 -4.56 6.92
C GLY A 284 -27.75 -3.70 8.10
N ALA A 285 -26.92 -3.52 9.12
CA ALA A 285 -27.18 -2.62 10.25
C ALA A 285 -26.99 -1.12 9.90
N VAL A 286 -26.34 -0.81 8.77
CA VAL A 286 -26.12 0.57 8.31
C VAL A 286 -27.27 0.99 7.42
N THR A 287 -28.15 1.86 7.90
CA THR A 287 -29.42 2.21 7.24
C THR A 287 -29.38 3.51 6.43
N ASP A 288 -28.51 4.49 6.79
CA ASP A 288 -28.36 5.75 6.06
C ASP A 288 -27.20 5.64 5.04
N VAL A 289 -27.54 5.32 3.80
CA VAL A 289 -26.57 5.15 2.70
C VAL A 289 -26.90 6.10 1.56
N ARG A 290 -26.07 7.16 1.40
CA ARG A 290 -26.24 8.19 0.39
C ARG A 290 -25.27 7.98 -0.76
N LEU A 291 -25.77 7.44 -1.85
CA LEU A 291 -25.04 7.13 -3.07
C LEU A 291 -25.23 8.25 -4.12
N GLY A 292 -24.25 8.41 -5.00
CA GLY A 292 -24.24 9.53 -5.96
C GLY A 292 -23.99 10.89 -5.29
N HIS A 293 -23.56 10.91 -4.03
CA HIS A 293 -23.36 12.14 -3.27
C HIS A 293 -21.89 12.51 -3.14
N ARG A 294 -21.61 13.79 -3.27
CA ARG A 294 -20.26 14.39 -3.15
C ARG A 294 -20.27 15.47 -2.08
N ILE A 295 -19.32 15.45 -1.16
CA ILE A 295 -19.10 16.54 -0.21
C ILE A 295 -18.47 17.69 -0.98
N THR A 296 -19.08 18.85 -0.89
CA THR A 296 -18.65 20.10 -1.58
C THR A 296 -17.99 21.07 -0.61
N ALA A 297 -18.46 21.12 0.65
CA ALA A 297 -17.86 21.89 1.72
C ALA A 297 -18.01 21.16 3.06
N ALA A 298 -17.18 21.54 4.02
CA ALA A 298 -17.27 21.05 5.39
C ALA A 298 -16.79 22.15 6.36
N ALA A 299 -17.43 22.26 7.50
CA ALA A 299 -17.05 23.22 8.54
C ALA A 299 -17.39 22.66 9.94
N VAL A 300 -16.68 23.13 10.97
CA VAL A 300 -17.05 22.87 12.36
C VAL A 300 -18.11 23.90 12.76
N THR A 301 -19.19 23.44 13.37
CA THR A 301 -20.29 24.29 13.87
C THR A 301 -20.01 24.78 15.29
N GLY A 302 -20.81 25.74 15.77
CA GLY A 302 -20.63 26.33 17.12
C GLY A 302 -20.93 25.37 18.26
N ASP A 303 -21.65 24.28 17.99
CA ASP A 303 -21.99 23.20 18.91
C ASP A 303 -21.03 21.99 18.81
N ASP A 304 -19.82 22.20 18.30
CA ASP A 304 -18.71 21.22 18.23
C ASP A 304 -19.01 20.01 17.31
N ARG A 305 -19.86 20.20 16.31
CA ARG A 305 -20.19 19.19 15.29
C ARG A 305 -19.57 19.54 13.92
N VAL A 306 -19.62 18.61 12.99
CA VAL A 306 -19.21 18.80 11.60
C VAL A 306 -20.44 18.95 10.73
N ARG A 307 -20.55 20.10 10.08
CA ARG A 307 -21.48 20.32 8.98
C ARG A 307 -20.82 19.94 7.67
N LEU A 308 -21.53 19.14 6.88
CA LEU A 308 -21.15 18.72 5.54
C LEU A 308 -22.19 19.23 4.54
N ASP A 309 -21.77 20.05 3.60
CA ASP A 309 -22.59 20.38 2.43
C ASP A 309 -22.36 19.27 1.39
N VAL A 310 -23.43 18.62 0.96
CA VAL A 310 -23.38 17.51 0.02
C VAL A 310 -24.24 17.80 -1.20
N GLU A 311 -23.75 17.41 -2.37
CA GLU A 311 -24.47 17.49 -3.63
C GLU A 311 -24.77 16.06 -4.13
N GLY A 312 -25.99 15.79 -4.46
CA GLY A 312 -26.46 14.48 -4.91
C GLY A 312 -27.47 14.57 -6.05
N PRO A 313 -28.06 13.44 -6.47
CA PRO A 313 -29.02 13.39 -7.58
C PRO A 313 -30.23 14.31 -7.39
N ASP A 314 -30.66 14.49 -6.15
CA ASP A 314 -31.86 15.27 -5.79
C ASP A 314 -31.52 16.72 -5.39
N GLY A 315 -30.30 17.17 -5.68
CA GLY A 315 -29.83 18.51 -5.35
C GLY A 315 -28.84 18.57 -4.18
N THR A 316 -28.79 19.72 -3.49
CA THR A 316 -27.91 19.96 -2.36
C THR A 316 -28.61 19.67 -1.03
N ALA A 317 -27.87 19.11 -0.08
CA ALA A 317 -28.34 18.87 1.28
C ALA A 317 -27.24 19.20 2.29
N VAL A 318 -27.65 19.46 3.52
CA VAL A 318 -26.74 19.64 4.68
C VAL A 318 -26.84 18.43 5.57
N LEU A 319 -25.70 17.89 5.98
CA LEU A 319 -25.59 16.82 6.99
C LEU A 319 -24.80 17.35 8.16
N GLU A 320 -25.20 16.94 9.36
CA GLU A 320 -24.42 17.17 10.57
C GLU A 320 -24.01 15.83 11.16
N THR A 321 -22.83 15.77 11.73
CA THR A 321 -22.22 14.57 12.31
C THR A 321 -21.19 14.95 13.36
N ASP A 322 -20.92 14.07 14.30
CA ASP A 322 -19.89 14.33 15.32
C ASP A 322 -18.49 14.02 14.81
N HIS A 323 -18.38 13.07 13.86
CA HIS A 323 -17.10 12.65 13.30
C HIS A 323 -17.23 12.17 11.85
N VAL A 324 -16.20 12.42 11.05
CA VAL A 324 -16.11 11.94 9.68
C VAL A 324 -14.93 10.97 9.54
N VAL A 325 -15.19 9.78 9.03
CA VAL A 325 -14.15 8.81 8.67
C VAL A 325 -13.98 8.78 7.16
N ALA A 326 -12.87 9.32 6.65
CA ALA A 326 -12.52 9.22 5.24
C ALA A 326 -12.00 7.82 4.93
N ALA A 327 -12.80 7.00 4.26
CA ALA A 327 -12.44 5.68 3.78
C ALA A 327 -12.25 5.68 2.25
N THR A 328 -11.50 6.67 1.77
CA THR A 328 -11.35 7.05 0.37
C THR A 328 -10.11 6.47 -0.30
N GLY A 329 -9.39 5.60 0.42
CA GLY A 329 -8.27 4.82 -0.11
C GLY A 329 -6.96 5.60 -0.19
N PHE A 330 -6.12 5.23 -1.17
CA PHE A 330 -4.73 5.66 -1.25
C PHE A 330 -4.36 6.09 -2.66
N VAL A 331 -3.60 7.18 -2.77
CA VAL A 331 -3.10 7.69 -4.05
C VAL A 331 -1.57 7.69 -4.03
N PRO A 332 -0.90 6.79 -4.78
CA PRO A 332 0.55 6.76 -4.86
C PRO A 332 1.06 8.04 -5.52
N SER A 333 1.79 8.85 -4.76
CA SER A 333 2.36 10.11 -5.22
C SER A 333 3.74 10.31 -4.61
N LEU A 334 4.70 10.77 -5.43
CA LEU A 334 6.02 11.17 -4.93
C LEU A 334 5.92 12.34 -3.95
N ASP A 335 4.96 13.23 -4.14
CA ASP A 335 4.78 14.40 -3.28
C ASP A 335 4.45 14.03 -1.83
N ARG A 336 3.89 12.81 -1.63
CA ARG A 336 3.55 12.24 -0.32
C ARG A 336 4.63 11.29 0.23
N ALA A 337 5.68 11.00 -0.54
CA ALA A 337 6.79 10.17 -0.10
C ALA A 337 7.79 10.96 0.75
N GLY A 338 7.34 11.43 1.93
CA GLY A 338 8.10 12.34 2.80
C GLY A 338 9.44 11.80 3.30
N VAL A 339 9.63 10.49 3.29
CA VAL A 339 10.91 9.84 3.62
C VAL A 339 12.00 10.09 2.57
N LEU A 340 11.64 10.45 1.34
CA LEU A 340 12.61 10.81 0.32
C LEU A 340 13.00 12.29 0.45
N ASP A 341 14.30 12.55 0.43
CA ASP A 341 14.83 13.91 0.34
C ASP A 341 14.17 14.70 -0.80
N PRO A 342 13.83 15.99 -0.62
CA PRO A 342 13.13 16.79 -1.63
C PRO A 342 13.85 16.85 -2.99
N ALA A 343 15.19 16.95 -3.01
CA ALA A 343 15.95 16.98 -4.26
C ALA A 343 15.93 15.62 -4.96
N LEU A 344 16.06 14.51 -4.20
CA LEU A 344 15.91 13.17 -4.74
C LEU A 344 14.51 12.96 -5.31
N ARG A 345 13.48 13.35 -4.57
CA ARG A 345 12.07 13.20 -4.94
C ARG A 345 11.72 13.98 -6.21
N SER A 346 12.23 15.22 -6.35
CA SER A 346 11.98 16.05 -7.55
C SER A 346 12.69 15.53 -8.80
N ALA A 347 13.82 14.84 -8.64
CA ALA A 347 14.60 14.28 -9.75
C ALA A 347 14.02 12.96 -10.30
N LEU A 348 13.04 12.36 -9.62
CA LEU A 348 12.41 11.10 -10.06
C LEU A 348 11.40 11.34 -11.20
N ARG A 349 11.47 10.48 -12.23
CA ARG A 349 10.43 10.46 -13.27
C ARG A 349 9.11 9.94 -12.75
N THR A 350 8.02 10.52 -13.24
CA THR A 350 6.66 10.23 -12.77
C THR A 350 5.74 9.77 -13.88
N VAL A 351 4.64 9.11 -13.49
CA VAL A 351 3.55 8.63 -14.35
C VAL A 351 2.23 9.13 -13.81
N GLY A 352 1.39 9.64 -14.71
CA GLY A 352 0.03 10.08 -14.42
C GLY A 352 -0.07 11.39 -13.62
N PRO A 353 -1.30 11.90 -13.44
CA PRO A 353 -1.54 13.20 -12.80
C PRO A 353 -1.20 13.20 -11.30
N ALA A 354 -1.29 12.06 -10.63
CA ALA A 354 -0.91 11.90 -9.23
C ALA A 354 0.60 11.91 -8.98
N ARG A 355 1.43 12.06 -10.05
CA ARG A 355 2.90 12.04 -9.97
C ARG A 355 3.45 10.79 -9.28
N ALA A 356 2.91 9.62 -9.63
CA ALA A 356 3.45 8.35 -9.14
C ALA A 356 4.84 8.08 -9.75
N PRO A 357 5.78 7.43 -9.02
CA PRO A 357 7.10 7.18 -9.56
C PRO A 357 7.07 6.20 -10.73
N GLU A 358 7.83 6.50 -11.79
CA GLU A 358 8.07 5.55 -12.87
C GLU A 358 9.12 4.52 -12.44
N THR A 359 8.85 3.25 -12.71
CA THR A 359 9.71 2.14 -12.29
C THR A 359 10.17 1.32 -13.48
N GLY A 360 11.48 1.04 -13.54
CA GLY A 360 12.13 0.23 -14.57
C GLY A 360 11.86 -1.28 -14.44
N ALA A 361 12.51 -2.09 -15.28
CA ALA A 361 12.20 -3.52 -15.44
C ALA A 361 12.43 -4.40 -14.19
N LEU A 362 13.30 -3.98 -13.28
CA LEU A 362 13.65 -4.69 -12.04
C LEU A 362 13.31 -3.87 -10.80
N PHE A 363 12.26 -3.06 -10.89
CA PHE A 363 11.77 -2.21 -9.80
C PHE A 363 12.71 -1.05 -9.41
N GLU A 364 13.75 -0.78 -10.22
CA GLU A 364 14.61 0.38 -10.04
C GLU A 364 13.89 1.65 -10.55
N SER A 365 13.95 2.73 -9.78
CA SER A 365 13.43 4.04 -10.18
C SER A 365 14.31 4.68 -11.28
N SER A 366 14.00 5.90 -11.69
CA SER A 366 14.88 6.68 -12.57
C SER A 366 16.17 7.15 -11.88
N TRP A 367 16.25 7.07 -10.57
CA TRP A 367 17.49 7.32 -9.81
C TRP A 367 18.22 6.01 -9.55
N PRO A 368 19.47 5.88 -10.01
CA PRO A 368 20.25 4.65 -9.89
C PRO A 368 20.40 4.20 -8.44
N GLY A 369 20.12 2.92 -8.15
CA GLY A 369 20.23 2.33 -6.82
C GLY A 369 19.00 2.51 -5.93
N LEU A 370 18.02 3.35 -6.31
CA LEU A 370 16.75 3.45 -5.59
C LEU A 370 15.72 2.50 -6.21
N PHE A 371 15.31 1.51 -5.45
CA PHE A 371 14.30 0.52 -5.81
C PHE A 371 13.01 0.79 -5.07
N LEU A 372 11.86 0.52 -5.71
CA LEU A 372 10.53 0.77 -5.15
C LEU A 372 9.74 -0.53 -5.10
N ALA A 373 8.89 -0.67 -4.08
CA ALA A 373 8.02 -1.84 -3.90
C ALA A 373 6.61 -1.45 -3.47
N GLY A 374 5.64 -2.34 -3.69
CA GLY A 374 4.25 -2.16 -3.28
C GLY A 374 3.52 -1.08 -4.07
N LEU A 375 2.66 -0.32 -3.39
CA LEU A 375 1.72 0.64 -3.98
C LEU A 375 2.39 1.63 -4.93
N LEU A 376 3.59 2.11 -4.62
CA LEU A 376 4.35 3.05 -5.46
C LEU A 376 4.63 2.49 -6.86
N THR A 377 4.68 1.18 -7.03
CA THR A 377 4.96 0.53 -8.32
C THR A 377 3.71 0.16 -9.11
N ALA A 378 2.53 0.30 -8.53
CA ALA A 378 1.28 -0.09 -9.16
C ALA A 378 0.97 0.67 -10.47
N PRO A 379 1.25 1.97 -10.62
CA PRO A 379 1.09 2.67 -11.89
C PRO A 379 2.05 2.19 -12.99
N SER A 380 3.15 1.52 -12.63
CA SER A 380 4.10 0.94 -13.59
C SER A 380 3.83 -0.54 -13.89
N TYR A 381 3.41 -1.32 -12.89
CA TYR A 381 3.28 -2.79 -12.99
C TYR A 381 1.85 -3.30 -12.89
N GLY A 382 0.88 -2.42 -12.73
CA GLY A 382 -0.53 -2.76 -12.67
C GLY A 382 -1.07 -3.03 -11.27
N PRO A 383 -2.39 -3.35 -11.20
CA PRO A 383 -3.13 -3.38 -9.95
C PRO A 383 -2.67 -4.45 -8.95
N SER A 384 -1.96 -5.51 -9.38
CA SER A 384 -1.42 -6.53 -8.48
C SER A 384 -0.47 -5.97 -7.41
N MET A 385 0.23 -4.86 -7.71
CA MET A 385 1.13 -4.20 -6.76
C MET A 385 0.41 -3.46 -5.62
N ARG A 386 -0.91 -3.36 -5.66
CA ARG A 386 -1.75 -2.80 -4.59
C ARG A 386 -2.03 -3.80 -3.47
N PHE A 387 -1.74 -5.08 -3.69
CA PHE A 387 -2.10 -6.21 -2.83
C PHE A 387 -0.86 -6.97 -2.37
N VAL A 388 -0.97 -7.70 -1.28
CA VAL A 388 0.09 -8.61 -0.77
C VAL A 388 0.55 -9.59 -1.85
N PHE A 389 -0.37 -10.07 -2.67
CA PHE A 389 -0.10 -10.97 -3.80
C PHE A 389 1.05 -10.51 -4.71
N GLY A 390 1.20 -9.19 -4.92
CA GLY A 390 2.27 -8.60 -5.72
C GLY A 390 3.67 -8.76 -5.12
N ALA A 391 3.79 -9.06 -3.82
CA ALA A 391 5.09 -9.23 -3.17
C ALA A 391 5.90 -10.39 -3.76
N GLY A 392 5.24 -11.49 -4.09
CA GLY A 392 5.88 -12.66 -4.74
C GLY A 392 6.49 -12.34 -6.10
N TYR A 393 5.81 -11.52 -6.91
CA TYR A 393 6.36 -11.07 -8.19
C TYR A 393 7.52 -10.09 -8.00
N THR A 394 7.42 -9.19 -7.02
CA THR A 394 8.34 -8.09 -6.80
C THR A 394 9.67 -8.55 -6.20
N ALA A 395 9.64 -9.29 -5.10
CA ALA A 395 10.80 -9.51 -4.24
C ALA A 395 12.00 -10.10 -4.99
N GLY A 396 11.81 -11.23 -5.66
CA GLY A 396 12.91 -11.89 -6.38
C GLY A 396 13.45 -11.08 -7.56
N ARG A 397 12.62 -10.26 -8.21
CA ARG A 397 13.00 -9.39 -9.35
C ARG A 397 13.74 -8.16 -8.88
N LEU A 398 13.25 -7.50 -7.83
CA LEU A 398 13.90 -6.35 -7.21
C LEU A 398 15.31 -6.72 -6.74
N VAL A 399 15.46 -7.81 -6.00
CA VAL A 399 16.77 -8.28 -5.52
C VAL A 399 17.73 -8.63 -6.67
N ARG A 400 17.21 -9.13 -7.80
CA ARG A 400 17.99 -9.31 -9.03
C ARG A 400 18.48 -7.96 -9.58
N GLY A 401 17.64 -6.93 -9.51
CA GLY A 401 17.98 -5.56 -9.88
C GLY A 401 19.10 -4.98 -9.00
N VAL A 402 18.98 -5.15 -7.69
CA VAL A 402 19.99 -4.76 -6.70
C VAL A 402 21.35 -5.40 -7.02
N ARG A 403 21.39 -6.73 -7.20
CA ARG A 403 22.63 -7.44 -7.56
C ARG A 403 23.26 -6.94 -8.86
N ARG A 404 22.43 -6.67 -9.88
CA ARG A 404 22.91 -6.10 -11.14
C ARG A 404 23.53 -4.71 -10.92
N ARG A 405 22.90 -3.87 -10.12
CA ARG A 405 23.40 -2.53 -9.81
C ARG A 405 24.73 -2.57 -9.04
N LEU A 406 24.83 -3.42 -8.03
CA LEU A 406 26.06 -3.58 -7.24
C LEU A 406 27.23 -4.05 -8.09
N ARG A 407 27.02 -4.97 -9.02
CA ARG A 407 28.05 -5.45 -9.96
C ARG A 407 28.51 -4.34 -10.92
N ALA A 408 27.58 -3.52 -11.42
CA ALA A 408 27.90 -2.41 -12.31
C ALA A 408 28.66 -1.29 -11.59
N GLY A 409 28.42 -1.06 -10.30
CA GLY A 409 29.14 -0.09 -9.46
C GLY A 409 30.50 -0.56 -8.97
N GLY A 410 30.76 -1.88 -8.90
CA GLY A 410 32.04 -2.47 -8.50
C GLY A 410 33.15 -2.39 -9.56
N GLY A 411 32.82 -1.99 -10.79
CA GLY A 411 33.76 -1.86 -11.92
C GLY A 411 34.26 -0.43 -12.17
N GLY A 412 34.46 0.40 -11.14
CA GLY A 412 35.10 1.72 -11.20
C GLY A 412 34.33 2.77 -12.03
N GLY A 413 33.75 3.76 -11.39
CA GLY A 413 33.18 4.93 -12.07
C GLY A 413 32.14 5.63 -11.20
N ALA A 414 32.38 6.89 -10.91
CA ALA A 414 31.46 7.77 -10.18
C ALA A 414 30.04 7.65 -10.73
N VAL A 415 29.04 7.56 -9.83
CA VAL A 415 27.63 7.59 -10.15
C VAL A 415 27.31 8.89 -10.89
N GLY A 416 27.22 8.83 -12.21
CA GLY A 416 26.93 9.99 -13.06
C GLY A 416 25.53 10.52 -12.75
N ARG A 417 25.43 11.81 -12.46
CA ARG A 417 24.16 12.55 -12.43
C ARG A 417 23.40 12.29 -13.73
N PRO A 418 22.06 12.13 -13.69
CA PRO A 418 21.27 12.03 -14.91
C PRO A 418 21.53 13.28 -15.78
N ARG A 419 21.92 13.07 -17.04
CA ARG A 419 22.05 14.16 -18.02
C ARG A 419 20.66 14.77 -18.21
N GLY A 420 20.49 16.02 -17.80
CA GLY A 420 19.35 16.83 -18.15
C GLY A 420 19.26 16.95 -19.67
N GLY A 421 18.19 16.38 -20.24
CA GLY A 421 17.89 16.53 -21.66
C GLY A 421 17.24 17.89 -21.89
N GLU A 422 18.05 18.95 -22.07
CA GLU A 422 17.60 20.16 -22.74
C GLU A 422 17.32 19.82 -24.21
N ARG A 423 16.07 19.62 -24.55
CA ARG A 423 15.61 19.82 -25.92
C ARG A 423 15.20 21.28 -26.09
N ALA A 424 16.10 22.08 -26.58
CA ALA A 424 15.79 23.40 -27.13
C ALA A 424 14.76 23.23 -28.27
N LEU A 425 13.55 23.72 -28.05
CA LEU A 425 12.58 23.98 -29.13
C LEU A 425 13.07 25.19 -29.91
N GLY A 426 13.69 24.94 -31.07
CA GLY A 426 13.98 25.96 -32.05
C GLY A 426 12.67 26.50 -32.63
N VAL A 427 12.32 27.71 -32.27
CA VAL A 427 11.35 28.53 -32.98
C VAL A 427 12.02 28.96 -34.28
N ARG A 428 11.52 28.53 -35.43
CA ARG A 428 11.74 29.18 -36.72
C ARG A 428 10.56 30.08 -37.01
N ALA A 429 10.91 31.29 -37.36
CA ALA A 429 10.03 32.35 -37.85
C ALA A 429 9.20 31.95 -39.08
#